data_67a3f8251600b6e7d9ff1931f7eb7ddb
#
_entry.id   67a3f8251600b6e7d9ff1931f7eb7ddb
#
_cell.length_a   1.000
_cell.length_b   1.000
_cell.length_c   1.000
_cell.angle_alpha   90.00
_cell.angle_beta   90.00
_cell.angle_gamma   90.00
#
_symmetry.space_group_name_H-M   'P 1'
#
loop_
_entity.id
_entity.type
_entity.pdbx_description
1 polymer ?
#
loop_
_entity_poly.entity_id
_entity_poly.type
_entity_poly.pdbx_seq_one_letter_code
_entity_poly.pdbx_strand_id
1 'polypeptide(L)'
;MCNMEIKGIDILPHREPFLYLDRIVNCSREGSVGQVTFGAERDFFRGHFPGYPIVPGVILLEAMCQSAAAGVLADRRNRLEANDSATLLFVGADNVRFRRQVRPDEMFETQSTVLLLRHGIGKFHVRGSVGGVLSAEADLTCMEQKESIRC
;
A
#
# COMPACT_ATOMS: atom_id res chain seq x y z
N MET A 1 -19.93 -1.43 0.66
CA MET A 1 -18.62 -2.11 0.83
C MET A 1 -18.58 -3.32 -0.09
N CYS A 2 -17.63 -3.35 -0.96
CA CYS A 2 -17.46 -4.51 -1.85
C CYS A 2 -16.46 -5.48 -1.21
N ASN A 3 -16.94 -6.63 -0.79
CA ASN A 3 -16.09 -7.73 -0.29
C ASN A 3 -15.50 -8.47 -1.50
N MET A 4 -14.63 -7.81 -2.26
CA MET A 4 -13.92 -8.42 -3.39
C MET A 4 -12.43 -8.42 -3.09
N GLU A 5 -11.88 -9.63 -3.04
CA GLU A 5 -10.44 -9.81 -2.92
C GLU A 5 -9.78 -9.54 -4.28
N ILE A 6 -9.02 -8.44 -4.40
CA ILE A 6 -8.29 -8.07 -5.61
C ILE A 6 -6.80 -8.20 -5.34
N LYS A 7 -6.10 -8.98 -6.15
CA LYS A 7 -4.64 -9.14 -6.03
C LYS A 7 -3.91 -7.84 -6.40
N GLY A 8 -2.86 -7.52 -5.66
CA GLY A 8 -2.04 -6.33 -5.91
C GLY A 8 -1.50 -6.26 -7.34
N ILE A 9 -1.06 -7.40 -7.89
CA ILE A 9 -0.54 -7.50 -9.25
C ILE A 9 -1.58 -7.21 -10.35
N ASP A 10 -2.87 -7.36 -10.04
CA ASP A 10 -3.96 -7.13 -11.00
C ASP A 10 -4.46 -5.67 -11.00
N ILE A 11 -4.04 -4.87 -10.00
CA ILE A 11 -4.50 -3.49 -9.84
C ILE A 11 -3.37 -2.46 -9.90
N LEU A 12 -2.15 -2.81 -9.47
CA LEU A 12 -0.99 -1.94 -9.47
C LEU A 12 -0.08 -2.18 -10.67
N PRO A 13 0.62 -1.14 -11.19
CA PRO A 13 1.64 -1.31 -12.21
C PRO A 13 2.93 -1.95 -11.69
N HIS A 14 3.13 -1.96 -10.36
CA HIS A 14 4.29 -2.55 -9.71
C HIS A 14 4.45 -4.04 -10.03
N ARG A 15 5.70 -4.50 -10.10
CA ARG A 15 6.07 -5.91 -10.30
C ARG A 15 7.18 -6.29 -9.35
N GLU A 16 7.36 -7.59 -9.13
CA GLU A 16 8.49 -8.08 -8.36
C GLU A 16 9.82 -7.58 -8.96
N PRO A 17 10.80 -7.19 -8.12
CA PRO A 17 10.84 -7.35 -6.65
C PRO A 17 10.21 -6.19 -5.87
N PHE A 18 9.50 -5.25 -6.50
CA PHE A 18 8.97 -4.03 -5.89
C PHE A 18 7.43 -4.00 -5.77
N LEU A 19 6.80 -5.14 -5.71
CA LEU A 19 5.38 -5.26 -5.40
C LEU A 19 5.21 -5.63 -3.91
N TYR A 20 4.63 -4.70 -3.13
CA TYR A 20 4.46 -4.83 -1.68
C TYR A 20 2.98 -4.80 -1.29
N LEU A 21 2.16 -5.44 -2.08
CA LEU A 21 0.74 -5.64 -1.82
C LEU A 21 0.32 -7.00 -2.37
N ASP A 22 -0.12 -7.90 -1.48
CA ASP A 22 -0.67 -9.18 -1.92
C ASP A 22 -2.10 -8.99 -2.44
N ARG A 23 -2.92 -8.27 -1.67
CA ARG A 23 -4.34 -8.07 -2.03
C ARG A 23 -4.98 -6.89 -1.32
N ILE A 24 -6.04 -6.37 -1.92
CA ILE A 24 -7.05 -5.51 -1.29
C ILE A 24 -8.22 -6.40 -0.87
N VAL A 25 -8.59 -6.33 0.40
CA VAL A 25 -9.71 -7.12 0.96
C VAL A 25 -10.97 -6.30 1.12
N ASN A 26 -10.85 -4.98 1.15
CA ASN A 26 -11.98 -4.06 1.22
C ASN A 26 -11.60 -2.71 0.61
N CYS A 27 -12.52 -2.08 -0.13
CA CYS A 27 -12.33 -0.72 -0.63
C CYS A 27 -13.67 0.03 -0.77
N SER A 28 -13.59 1.34 -0.60
CA SER A 28 -14.68 2.30 -0.79
C SER A 28 -14.11 3.67 -1.12
N ARG A 29 -14.98 4.67 -1.35
CA ARG A 29 -14.55 6.08 -1.52
C ARG A 29 -13.85 6.65 -0.29
N GLU A 30 -14.10 6.08 0.88
CA GLU A 30 -13.59 6.57 2.16
C GLU A 30 -12.25 5.95 2.55
N GLY A 31 -11.92 4.79 1.98
CA GLY A 31 -10.67 4.10 2.28
C GLY A 31 -10.64 2.64 1.86
N SER A 32 -9.60 1.94 2.28
CA SER A 32 -9.38 0.54 1.93
C SER A 32 -8.61 -0.22 2.99
N VAL A 33 -8.69 -1.54 2.90
CA VAL A 33 -7.87 -2.47 3.68
C VAL A 33 -7.07 -3.33 2.72
N GLY A 34 -5.74 -3.32 2.88
CA GLY A 34 -4.81 -4.13 2.10
C GLY A 34 -3.97 -5.04 2.99
N GLN A 35 -3.44 -6.10 2.42
CA GLN A 35 -2.61 -7.05 3.14
C GLN A 35 -1.37 -7.41 2.33
N VAL A 36 -0.24 -7.52 3.01
CA VAL A 36 1.02 -8.04 2.46
C VAL A 36 1.74 -8.89 3.49
N THR A 37 2.35 -9.97 3.02
CA THR A 37 3.28 -10.79 3.80
C THR A 37 4.65 -10.72 3.14
N PHE A 38 5.65 -10.26 3.89
CA PHE A 38 7.02 -10.20 3.40
C PHE A 38 7.70 -11.53 3.67
N GLY A 39 7.76 -12.37 2.65
CA GLY A 39 8.42 -13.68 2.74
C GLY A 39 9.89 -13.57 3.14
N ALA A 40 10.37 -14.54 3.90
CA ALA A 40 11.74 -14.56 4.42
C ALA A 40 12.83 -14.57 3.32
N GLU A 41 12.46 -14.89 2.08
CA GLU A 41 13.34 -14.90 0.90
C GLU A 41 13.64 -13.51 0.35
N ARG A 42 12.95 -12.46 0.80
CA ARG A 42 13.17 -11.08 0.33
C ARG A 42 14.61 -10.63 0.63
N ASP A 43 15.30 -10.14 -0.40
CA ASP A 43 16.72 -9.78 -0.34
C ASP A 43 17.07 -8.77 0.75
N PHE A 44 16.20 -7.81 1.04
CA PHE A 44 16.49 -6.79 2.04
C PHE A 44 16.67 -7.38 3.46
N PHE A 45 16.14 -8.56 3.78
CA PHE A 45 16.33 -9.18 5.07
C PHE A 45 17.78 -9.62 5.33
N ARG A 46 18.55 -9.91 4.27
CA ARG A 46 19.96 -10.27 4.42
C ARG A 46 20.82 -9.14 5.00
N GLY A 47 20.46 -7.91 4.65
CA GLY A 47 21.19 -6.72 5.09
C GLY A 47 20.51 -5.96 6.24
N HIS A 48 19.23 -6.20 6.47
CA HIS A 48 18.44 -5.43 7.43
C HIS A 48 17.75 -6.33 8.48
N PHE A 49 18.45 -6.95 9.41
CA PHE A 49 19.89 -6.92 9.65
C PHE A 49 20.44 -8.35 9.68
N PRO A 50 21.76 -8.58 9.44
CA PRO A 50 22.34 -9.92 9.57
C PRO A 50 22.03 -10.53 10.94
N GLY A 51 21.37 -11.71 10.95
CA GLY A 51 20.97 -12.40 12.19
C GLY A 51 19.74 -11.80 12.92
N TYR A 52 19.20 -10.68 12.43
CA TYR A 52 18.02 -10.04 12.99
C TYR A 52 17.15 -9.42 11.89
N PRO A 53 16.46 -10.22 11.10
CA PRO A 53 15.68 -9.72 9.97
C PRO A 53 14.41 -9.00 10.42
N ILE A 54 14.27 -7.77 9.96
CA ILE A 54 13.04 -6.96 10.10
C ILE A 54 12.78 -6.22 8.80
N VAL A 55 11.52 -5.95 8.51
CA VAL A 55 11.14 -5.15 7.33
C VAL A 55 11.63 -3.70 7.53
N PRO A 56 12.39 -3.14 6.59
CA PRO A 56 12.81 -1.73 6.66
C PRO A 56 11.58 -0.81 6.73
N GLY A 57 11.65 0.22 7.58
CA GLY A 57 10.54 1.17 7.73
C GLY A 57 10.13 1.82 6.40
N VAL A 58 11.09 2.11 5.52
CA VAL A 58 10.83 2.66 4.19
C VAL A 58 10.07 1.70 3.28
N ILE A 59 10.24 0.39 3.45
CA ILE A 59 9.47 -0.64 2.74
C ILE A 59 8.04 -0.73 3.30
N LEU A 60 7.85 -0.60 4.62
CA LEU A 60 6.51 -0.51 5.20
C LEU A 60 5.77 0.72 4.67
N LEU A 61 6.48 1.86 4.56
CA LEU A 61 5.92 3.10 4.03
C LEU A 61 5.48 2.93 2.57
N GLU A 62 6.31 2.29 1.75
CA GLU A 62 5.97 1.97 0.35
C GLU A 62 4.78 1.01 0.27
N ALA A 63 4.74 -0.03 1.09
CA ALA A 63 3.59 -0.95 1.14
C ALA A 63 2.28 -0.24 1.52
N MET A 64 2.34 0.69 2.47
CA MET A 64 1.20 1.53 2.87
C MET A 64 0.74 2.41 1.70
N CYS A 65 1.68 3.00 0.94
CA CYS A 65 1.38 3.80 -0.24
C CYS A 65 0.75 2.97 -1.36
N GLN A 66 1.34 1.82 -1.68
CA GLN A 66 0.80 0.90 -2.68
C GLN A 66 -0.62 0.44 -2.32
N SER A 67 -0.86 0.14 -1.05
CA SER A 67 -2.19 -0.26 -0.57
C SER A 67 -3.22 0.86 -0.71
N ALA A 68 -2.89 2.09 -0.33
CA ALA A 68 -3.78 3.23 -0.47
C ALA A 68 -4.11 3.51 -1.94
N ALA A 69 -3.09 3.49 -2.82
CA ALA A 69 -3.26 3.66 -4.25
C ALA A 69 -4.13 2.56 -4.86
N ALA A 70 -3.85 1.29 -4.54
CA ALA A 70 -4.64 0.16 -5.02
C ALA A 70 -6.09 0.23 -4.55
N GLY A 71 -6.34 0.69 -3.34
CA GLY A 71 -7.70 0.90 -2.81
C GLY A 71 -8.50 1.89 -3.64
N VAL A 72 -7.91 3.03 -4.03
CA VAL A 72 -8.55 4.02 -4.91
C VAL A 72 -8.83 3.43 -6.29
N LEU A 73 -7.86 2.75 -6.89
CA LEU A 73 -8.01 2.14 -8.22
C LEU A 73 -9.08 1.04 -8.20
N ALA A 74 -9.09 0.20 -7.16
CA ALA A 74 -10.09 -0.85 -6.99
C ALA A 74 -11.50 -0.28 -6.83
N ASP A 75 -11.68 0.77 -6.02
CA ASP A 75 -12.97 1.43 -5.87
C ASP A 75 -13.46 2.06 -7.18
N ARG A 76 -12.58 2.75 -7.92
CA ARG A 76 -12.91 3.30 -9.26
C ARG A 76 -13.33 2.20 -10.24
N ARG A 77 -12.59 1.09 -10.28
CA ARG A 77 -12.91 -0.06 -11.12
C ARG A 77 -14.28 -0.66 -10.79
N ASN A 78 -14.59 -0.82 -9.49
CA ASN A 78 -15.88 -1.32 -9.03
C ASN A 78 -17.05 -0.41 -9.43
N ARG A 79 -16.81 0.90 -9.52
CA ARG A 79 -17.81 1.89 -9.95
C ARG A 79 -17.87 2.09 -11.46
N LEU A 80 -17.09 1.33 -12.24
CA LEU A 80 -16.98 1.44 -13.70
C LEU A 80 -16.59 2.86 -14.15
N GLU A 81 -15.84 3.58 -13.35
CA GLU A 81 -15.29 4.88 -13.73
C GLU A 81 -14.14 4.68 -14.73
N ALA A 82 -14.29 5.31 -15.89
CA ALA A 82 -13.33 5.22 -16.98
C ALA A 82 -12.01 5.91 -16.57
N ASN A 83 -11.04 5.16 -16.18
CA ASN A 83 -9.59 5.41 -16.25
C ASN A 83 -8.80 4.29 -15.56
N ASP A 84 -8.88 3.08 -16.08
CA ASP A 84 -8.21 1.88 -15.55
C ASP A 84 -6.68 1.92 -15.66
N SER A 85 -6.11 2.95 -16.28
CA SER A 85 -4.67 3.07 -16.52
C SER A 85 -3.97 4.14 -15.68
N ALA A 86 -4.66 4.74 -14.72
CA ALA A 86 -4.05 5.74 -13.86
C ALA A 86 -3.03 5.10 -12.91
N THR A 87 -1.85 5.69 -12.84
CA THR A 87 -0.82 5.36 -11.84
C THR A 87 -0.77 6.44 -10.79
N LEU A 88 -0.78 6.06 -9.52
CA LEU A 88 -0.61 6.98 -8.41
C LEU A 88 0.85 6.94 -7.94
N LEU A 89 1.57 8.04 -8.16
CA LEU A 89 2.95 8.20 -7.73
C LEU A 89 3.01 8.70 -6.28
N PHE A 90 3.87 8.09 -5.48
CA PHE A 90 4.15 8.52 -4.12
C PHE A 90 5.00 9.80 -4.15
N VAL A 91 4.48 10.92 -3.63
CA VAL A 91 5.16 12.22 -3.70
C VAL A 91 5.44 12.85 -2.34
N GLY A 92 4.87 12.35 -1.26
CA GLY A 92 5.15 12.88 0.07
C GLY A 92 4.63 12.02 1.20
N ALA A 93 5.30 12.11 2.34
CA ALA A 93 4.89 11.49 3.59
C ALA A 93 5.14 12.44 4.76
N ASP A 94 4.13 12.58 5.61
CA ASP A 94 4.16 13.37 6.83
C ASP A 94 3.76 12.51 8.02
N ASN A 95 4.12 12.94 9.22
CA ASN A 95 3.73 12.29 10.47
C ASN A 95 4.05 10.79 10.53
N VAL A 96 5.14 10.39 9.88
CA VAL A 96 5.57 8.98 9.84
C VAL A 96 6.02 8.53 11.22
N ARG A 97 5.48 7.39 11.67
CA ARG A 97 5.87 6.74 12.93
C ARG A 97 5.95 5.24 12.74
N PHE A 98 7.03 4.65 13.21
CA PHE A 98 7.22 3.20 13.31
C PHE A 98 7.18 2.81 14.78
N ARG A 99 6.23 1.97 15.16
CA ARG A 99 5.95 1.65 16.56
C ARG A 99 6.27 0.21 16.94
N ARG A 100 6.13 -0.70 15.98
CA ARG A 100 6.41 -2.12 16.14
C ARG A 100 7.16 -2.63 14.92
N GLN A 101 8.20 -3.41 15.14
CA GLN A 101 8.92 -4.10 14.07
C GLN A 101 8.00 -5.12 13.39
N VAL A 102 8.12 -5.24 12.08
CA VAL A 102 7.50 -6.30 11.27
C VAL A 102 8.59 -7.28 10.86
N ARG A 103 8.38 -8.55 11.15
CA ARG A 103 9.32 -9.64 10.88
C ARG A 103 8.97 -10.38 9.59
N PRO A 104 9.92 -11.20 9.06
CA PRO A 104 9.59 -12.10 7.96
C PRO A 104 8.35 -12.94 8.25
N ASP A 105 7.55 -13.17 7.23
CA ASP A 105 6.33 -14.01 7.24
C ASP A 105 5.18 -13.51 8.15
N GLU A 106 5.33 -12.35 8.80
CA GLU A 106 4.21 -11.69 9.46
C GLU A 106 3.33 -10.98 8.43
N MET A 107 2.01 -11.17 8.52
CA MET A 107 1.07 -10.44 7.69
C MET A 107 0.91 -9.00 8.21
N PHE A 108 1.27 -8.05 7.37
CA PHE A 108 1.09 -6.62 7.60
C PHE A 108 -0.20 -6.16 6.93
N GLU A 109 -1.16 -5.76 7.73
CA GLU A 109 -2.45 -5.26 7.27
C GLU A 109 -2.46 -3.74 7.33
N THR A 110 -2.85 -3.11 6.24
CA THR A 110 -2.93 -1.66 6.11
C THR A 110 -4.39 -1.23 6.06
N GLN A 111 -4.70 -0.16 6.78
CA GLN A 111 -5.98 0.52 6.71
C GLN A 111 -5.74 1.96 6.25
N SER A 112 -6.23 2.31 5.08
CA SER A 112 -6.16 3.66 4.55
C SER A 112 -7.49 4.39 4.70
N THR A 113 -7.42 5.67 5.05
CA THR A 113 -8.54 6.61 5.06
C THR A 113 -8.25 7.71 4.05
N VAL A 114 -9.17 7.97 3.14
CA VAL A 114 -9.04 9.06 2.17
C VAL A 114 -9.33 10.39 2.87
N LEU A 115 -8.33 11.28 2.93
CA LEU A 115 -8.46 12.64 3.47
C LEU A 115 -8.83 13.64 2.37
N LEU A 116 -8.27 13.43 1.18
CA LEU A 116 -8.52 14.25 -0.01
C LEU A 116 -8.31 13.40 -1.25
N LEU A 117 -9.20 13.53 -2.23
CA LEU A 117 -9.02 12.96 -3.56
C LEU A 117 -9.58 13.95 -4.56
N ARG A 118 -8.72 14.84 -5.08
CA ARG A 118 -9.14 15.95 -5.93
C ARG A 118 -8.01 16.41 -6.85
N HIS A 119 -8.35 16.71 -8.10
CA HIS A 119 -7.44 17.27 -9.11
C HIS A 119 -6.15 16.45 -9.29
N GLY A 120 -6.25 15.13 -9.30
CA GLY A 120 -5.09 14.24 -9.44
C GLY A 120 -4.21 14.12 -8.20
N ILE A 121 -4.62 14.69 -7.07
CA ILE A 121 -3.91 14.56 -5.79
C ILE A 121 -4.75 13.71 -4.85
N GLY A 122 -4.12 12.69 -4.26
CA GLY A 122 -4.67 11.88 -3.18
C GLY A 122 -3.90 12.11 -1.89
N LYS A 123 -4.61 12.38 -0.79
CA LYS A 123 -4.05 12.39 0.56
C LYS A 123 -4.74 11.34 1.40
N PHE A 124 -3.96 10.59 2.14
CA PHE A 124 -4.41 9.43 2.90
C PHE A 124 -3.80 9.43 4.29
N HIS A 125 -4.59 9.10 5.28
CA HIS A 125 -4.05 8.63 6.55
C HIS A 125 -3.99 7.11 6.49
N VAL A 126 -2.82 6.52 6.72
CA VAL A 126 -2.64 5.07 6.63
C VAL A 126 -2.05 4.53 7.94
N ARG A 127 -2.64 3.44 8.41
CA ARG A 127 -2.18 2.69 9.57
C ARG A 127 -1.88 1.26 9.14
N GLY A 128 -0.73 0.75 9.54
CA GLY A 128 -0.32 -0.63 9.30
C GLY A 128 -0.16 -1.39 10.61
N SER A 129 -0.67 -2.60 10.68
CA SER A 129 -0.67 -3.43 11.89
C SER A 129 -0.32 -4.89 11.59
N VAL A 130 0.17 -5.58 12.61
CA VAL A 130 0.36 -7.04 12.61
C VAL A 130 -0.42 -7.61 13.76
N GLY A 131 -1.32 -8.56 13.48
CA GLY A 131 -2.18 -9.16 14.50
C GLY A 131 -3.01 -8.13 15.30
N GLY A 132 -3.42 -7.03 14.65
CA GLY A 132 -4.16 -5.93 15.28
C GLY A 132 -3.30 -4.93 16.08
N VAL A 133 -1.99 -5.16 16.22
CA VAL A 133 -1.06 -4.27 16.90
C VAL A 133 -0.47 -3.27 15.92
N LEU A 134 -0.62 -1.97 16.18
CA LEU A 134 -0.12 -0.90 15.31
C LEU A 134 1.40 -0.97 15.17
N SER A 135 1.87 -1.11 13.93
CA SER A 135 3.28 -1.20 13.57
C SER A 135 3.80 0.10 12.95
N ALA A 136 3.01 0.74 12.10
CA ALA A 136 3.37 1.99 11.43
C ALA A 136 2.13 2.85 11.17
N GLU A 137 2.33 4.16 11.07
CA GLU A 137 1.32 5.11 10.62
C GLU A 137 1.97 6.27 9.89
N ALA A 138 1.26 6.86 8.94
CA ALA A 138 1.71 8.01 8.17
C ALA A 138 0.56 8.73 7.48
N ASP A 139 0.77 10.00 7.15
CA ASP A 139 -0.04 10.76 6.21
C ASP A 139 0.68 10.77 4.86
N LEU A 140 0.07 10.17 3.85
CA LEU A 140 0.67 9.97 2.53
C LEU A 140 0.04 10.89 1.50
N THR A 141 0.86 11.41 0.59
CA THR A 141 0.40 12.17 -0.57
C THR A 141 0.83 11.44 -1.84
N CYS A 142 -0.14 11.20 -2.73
CA CYS A 142 0.08 10.62 -4.04
C CYS A 142 -0.39 11.58 -5.12
N MET A 143 0.21 11.49 -6.30
CA MET A 143 -0.19 12.24 -7.49
C MET A 143 -0.52 11.30 -8.64
N GLU A 144 -1.63 11.55 -9.30
CA GLU A 144 -2.07 10.76 -10.45
C GLU A 144 -1.22 11.10 -11.68
N GLN A 145 -0.60 10.08 -12.26
CA GLN A 145 0.09 10.16 -13.54
C GLN A 145 -0.92 9.87 -14.66
N LYS A 146 -1.10 10.84 -15.57
CA LYS A 146 -2.07 10.73 -16.67
C LYS A 146 -1.61 9.80 -17.81
N GLU A 147 -0.29 9.61 -17.95
CA GLU A 147 0.28 8.69 -18.92
C GLU A 147 0.43 7.31 -18.26
N SER A 148 -0.10 6.27 -18.90
CA SER A 148 0.10 4.90 -18.42
C SER A 148 1.58 4.56 -18.47
N ILE A 149 2.14 4.17 -17.32
CA ILE A 149 3.44 3.52 -17.29
C ILE A 149 3.21 2.13 -17.90
N ARG A 150 3.59 2.00 -19.18
CA ARG A 150 3.53 0.70 -19.86
C ARG A 150 4.76 -0.12 -19.47
N CYS A 151 4.51 -1.29 -18.93
CA CYS A 151 5.57 -2.31 -18.80
C CYS A 151 5.92 -2.88 -20.17
#